data_90eb60c9c20382c712e74350d8759daa
#
_entry.id   90eb60c9c20382c712e74350d8759daa
#
_cell.length_a   1.000
_cell.length_b   1.000
_cell.length_c   1.000
_cell.angle_alpha   90.00
_cell.angle_beta   90.00
_cell.angle_gamma   90.00
#
_symmetry.space_group_name_H-M   'P 1'
#
loop_
_entity.id
_entity.type
_entity.pdbx_description
1 polymer ?
#
loop_
_entity_poly.entity_id
_entity_poly.type
_entity_poly.pdbx_seq_one_letter_code
_entity_poly.pdbx_strand_id
1 'polypeptide(L)'
;MPKMNILLCGGGTGGHYYPLMAIKQDLHSKSDFRFSFIGAKKGIESSKIHSESIAFKLISISGLNRKVSIKSLFENIIVGINIIIGFFSVLIFFIQQKPNLVISTGGYSSFLPLQVARILKIPYVLHEQNSYPGITNKILSSNVS
;
A
#
# COMPACT_ATOMS: atom_id res chain seq x y z
N MET A 1 -27.77 -3.22 -2.71
CA MET A 1 -26.83 -2.74 -1.68
C MET A 1 -25.64 -2.08 -2.34
N PRO A 2 -25.09 -1.00 -1.81
CA PRO A 2 -23.88 -0.42 -2.39
C PRO A 2 -22.74 -1.44 -2.33
N LYS A 3 -22.00 -1.59 -3.45
CA LYS A 3 -20.86 -2.49 -3.51
C LYS A 3 -19.79 -2.02 -2.50
N MET A 4 -19.27 -2.92 -1.69
CA MET A 4 -18.15 -2.61 -0.80
C MET A 4 -16.88 -2.36 -1.60
N ASN A 5 -16.23 -1.22 -1.35
CA ASN A 5 -14.98 -0.86 -2.00
C ASN A 5 -13.81 -1.31 -1.13
N ILE A 6 -12.96 -2.17 -1.65
CA ILE A 6 -11.76 -2.68 -0.97
C ILE A 6 -10.52 -2.11 -1.65
N LEU A 7 -9.69 -1.43 -0.87
CA LEU A 7 -8.40 -0.96 -1.33
C LEU A 7 -7.33 -1.97 -0.92
N LEU A 8 -6.57 -2.41 -1.90
CA LEU A 8 -5.45 -3.33 -1.73
C LEU A 8 -4.15 -2.53 -1.71
N CYS A 9 -3.26 -2.78 -0.77
CA CYS A 9 -1.94 -2.16 -0.76
C CYS A 9 -0.86 -3.13 -0.30
N GLY A 10 0.25 -3.09 -1.00
CA GLY A 10 1.38 -3.99 -0.76
C GLY A 10 2.17 -4.18 -2.03
N GLY A 11 3.42 -4.58 -1.89
CA GLY A 11 4.26 -4.77 -3.06
C GLY A 11 5.73 -4.49 -2.77
N GLY A 12 6.44 -4.03 -3.81
CA GLY A 12 7.89 -3.94 -3.82
C GLY A 12 8.51 -5.25 -4.26
N THR A 13 8.01 -6.38 -3.75
CA THR A 13 8.47 -7.74 -4.10
C THR A 13 7.28 -8.68 -4.38
N GLY A 14 7.56 -9.79 -5.06
CA GLY A 14 6.55 -10.82 -5.32
C GLY A 14 5.95 -11.43 -4.04
N GLY A 15 6.74 -11.50 -2.96
CA GLY A 15 6.29 -12.01 -1.67
C GLY A 15 5.14 -11.22 -1.04
N HIS A 16 4.97 -9.95 -1.41
CA HIS A 16 3.84 -9.11 -0.97
C HIS A 16 2.75 -9.01 -2.04
N TYR A 17 3.13 -8.92 -3.30
CA TYR A 17 2.18 -8.71 -4.40
C TYR A 17 1.30 -9.93 -4.66
N TYR A 18 1.88 -11.12 -4.82
CA TYR A 18 1.11 -12.32 -5.17
C TYR A 18 0.12 -12.77 -4.09
N PRO A 19 0.45 -12.78 -2.78
CA PRO A 19 -0.54 -13.04 -1.74
C PRO A 19 -1.71 -12.06 -1.77
N LEU A 20 -1.45 -10.77 -2.06
CA LEU A 20 -2.49 -9.75 -2.15
C LEU A 20 -3.45 -10.03 -3.32
N MET A 21 -2.90 -10.42 -4.48
CA MET A 21 -3.72 -10.80 -5.64
C MET A 21 -4.51 -12.10 -5.40
N ALA A 22 -3.95 -13.06 -4.67
CA ALA A 22 -4.67 -14.26 -4.26
C ALA A 22 -5.87 -13.93 -3.35
N ILE A 23 -5.68 -13.03 -2.37
CA ILE A 23 -6.78 -12.54 -1.51
C ILE A 23 -7.85 -11.84 -2.36
N LYS A 24 -7.45 -10.97 -3.30
CA LYS A 24 -8.38 -10.33 -4.24
C LYS A 24 -9.21 -11.35 -5.00
N GLN A 25 -8.56 -12.37 -5.56
CA GLN A 25 -9.23 -13.40 -6.37
C GLN A 25 -10.23 -14.21 -5.53
N ASP A 26 -9.85 -14.61 -4.31
CA ASP A 26 -10.72 -15.34 -3.39
C ASP A 26 -11.95 -14.50 -3.00
N LEU A 27 -11.74 -13.24 -2.64
CA LEU A 27 -12.85 -12.33 -2.29
C LEU A 27 -13.77 -12.06 -3.49
N HIS A 28 -13.21 -11.88 -4.69
CA HIS A 28 -13.99 -11.66 -5.91
C HIS A 28 -14.88 -12.85 -6.27
N SER A 29 -14.44 -14.08 -5.96
CA SER A 29 -15.24 -15.28 -6.17
C SER A 29 -16.42 -15.42 -5.22
N LYS A 30 -16.35 -14.78 -4.04
CA LYS A 30 -17.37 -14.89 -2.97
C LYS A 30 -18.42 -13.80 -2.98
N SER A 31 -18.07 -12.62 -3.49
CA SER A 31 -18.97 -11.46 -3.50
C SER A 31 -18.56 -10.42 -4.52
N ASP A 32 -19.52 -9.60 -4.94
CA ASP A 32 -19.30 -8.50 -5.89
C ASP A 32 -18.70 -7.27 -5.20
N PHE A 33 -17.41 -7.37 -4.84
CA PHE A 33 -16.62 -6.27 -4.32
C PHE A 33 -16.02 -5.44 -5.45
N ARG A 34 -15.85 -4.14 -5.20
CA ARG A 34 -15.04 -3.28 -6.07
C ARG A 34 -13.64 -3.18 -5.49
N PHE A 35 -12.62 -3.41 -6.31
CA PHE A 35 -11.23 -3.34 -5.88
C PHE A 35 -10.52 -2.13 -6.47
N SER A 36 -9.59 -1.59 -5.69
CA SER A 36 -8.58 -0.64 -6.13
C SER A 36 -7.22 -1.00 -5.51
N PHE A 37 -6.13 -0.49 -6.05
CA PHE A 37 -4.79 -0.90 -5.63
C PHE A 37 -3.84 0.31 -5.49
N ILE A 38 -2.98 0.27 -4.48
CA ILE A 38 -1.84 1.18 -4.34
C ILE A 38 -0.56 0.37 -4.17
N GLY A 39 0.45 0.67 -4.98
CA GLY A 39 1.77 0.03 -4.93
C GLY A 39 2.91 0.99 -5.26
N ALA A 40 4.13 0.47 -5.35
CA ALA A 40 5.32 1.25 -5.67
C ALA A 40 5.60 1.30 -7.18
N LYS A 41 6.08 2.44 -7.67
CA LYS A 41 6.50 2.59 -9.08
C LYS A 41 7.67 1.68 -9.47
N LYS A 42 8.55 1.34 -8.51
CA LYS A 42 9.73 0.50 -8.72
C LYS A 42 9.54 -0.94 -8.23
N GLY A 43 8.31 -1.33 -7.82
CA GLY A 43 7.99 -2.69 -7.42
C GLY A 43 7.57 -3.60 -8.59
N ILE A 44 7.45 -4.89 -8.33
CA ILE A 44 6.97 -5.88 -9.31
C ILE A 44 5.56 -5.54 -9.81
N GLU A 45 4.75 -4.93 -8.95
CA GLU A 45 3.40 -4.48 -9.24
C GLU A 45 3.33 -3.47 -10.37
N SER A 46 4.38 -2.68 -10.59
CA SER A 46 4.38 -1.65 -11.65
C SER A 46 4.18 -2.22 -13.05
N SER A 47 4.64 -3.45 -13.30
CA SER A 47 4.46 -4.14 -14.57
C SER A 47 3.22 -5.04 -14.60
N LYS A 48 2.75 -5.50 -13.44
CA LYS A 48 1.68 -6.51 -13.34
C LYS A 48 0.28 -5.92 -13.18
N ILE A 49 0.15 -4.79 -12.46
CA ILE A 49 -1.15 -4.23 -12.11
C ILE A 49 -1.99 -3.80 -13.30
N HIS A 50 -1.37 -3.45 -14.41
CA HIS A 50 -2.06 -3.03 -15.63
C HIS A 50 -2.98 -4.11 -16.22
N SER A 51 -2.70 -5.39 -15.96
CA SER A 51 -3.54 -6.52 -16.40
C SER A 51 -4.74 -6.81 -15.49
N GLU A 52 -4.81 -6.17 -14.32
CA GLU A 52 -5.81 -6.51 -13.30
C GLU A 52 -7.18 -5.84 -13.49
N SER A 53 -7.35 -4.97 -14.48
CA SER A 53 -8.62 -4.27 -14.78
C SER A 53 -9.28 -3.58 -13.57
N ILE A 54 -8.47 -3.07 -12.64
CA ILE A 54 -8.91 -2.33 -11.45
C ILE A 54 -8.27 -0.94 -11.42
N ALA A 55 -8.90 0.01 -10.72
CA ALA A 55 -8.29 1.31 -10.50
C ALA A 55 -7.01 1.17 -9.66
N PHE A 56 -5.91 1.78 -10.09
CA PHE A 56 -4.65 1.68 -9.35
C PHE A 56 -3.89 3.01 -9.29
N LYS A 57 -3.03 3.11 -8.29
CA LYS A 57 -2.09 4.22 -8.11
C LYS A 57 -0.72 3.68 -7.76
N LEU A 58 0.29 4.11 -8.49
CA LEU A 58 1.68 3.81 -8.19
C LEU A 58 2.36 5.04 -7.60
N ILE A 59 2.99 4.89 -6.45
CA ILE A 59 3.67 5.97 -5.71
C ILE A 59 5.20 5.80 -5.77
N SER A 60 5.91 6.94 -5.82
CA SER A 60 7.35 6.97 -5.69
C SER A 60 7.71 6.94 -4.22
N ILE A 61 7.96 5.75 -3.69
CA ILE A 61 8.41 5.54 -2.32
C ILE A 61 9.65 4.66 -2.33
N SER A 62 10.63 5.00 -1.52
CA SER A 62 11.87 4.24 -1.32
C SER A 62 12.29 4.31 0.14
N GLY A 63 13.13 3.38 0.55
CA GLY A 63 13.74 3.41 1.88
C GLY A 63 14.76 4.54 2.01
N LEU A 64 15.01 5.00 3.23
CA LEU A 64 16.04 5.98 3.56
C LEU A 64 17.43 5.37 3.35
N ASN A 65 18.34 6.17 2.80
CA ASN A 65 19.76 5.80 2.75
C ASN A 65 20.38 5.99 4.14
N ARG A 66 20.89 4.89 4.72
CA ARG A 66 21.47 4.87 6.08
C ARG A 66 22.94 5.27 6.12
N LYS A 67 23.59 5.51 4.97
CA LYS A 67 24.98 5.97 4.93
C LYS A 67 25.04 7.42 5.37
N VAL A 68 26.04 7.76 6.18
CA VAL A 68 26.28 9.15 6.61
C VAL A 68 27.25 9.80 5.61
N SER A 69 26.68 10.56 4.66
CA SER A 69 27.43 11.36 3.68
C SER A 69 26.58 12.54 3.22
N ILE A 70 27.22 13.59 2.69
CA ILE A 70 26.52 14.75 2.11
C ILE A 70 25.57 14.30 0.99
N LYS A 71 25.99 13.34 0.17
CA LYS A 71 25.16 12.76 -0.91
C LYS A 71 23.91 12.07 -0.34
N SER A 72 24.06 11.28 0.71
CA SER A 72 22.92 10.60 1.33
C SER A 72 21.97 11.58 2.05
N LEU A 73 22.46 12.73 2.51
CA LEU A 73 21.59 13.78 3.04
C LEU A 73 20.68 14.36 1.96
N PHE A 74 21.21 14.69 0.78
CA PHE A 74 20.40 15.13 -0.35
C PHE A 74 19.42 14.06 -0.83
N GLU A 75 19.85 12.80 -0.91
CA GLU A 75 18.98 11.67 -1.27
C GLU A 75 17.81 11.54 -0.27
N ASN A 76 18.08 11.68 1.02
CA ASN A 76 17.06 11.59 2.06
C ASN A 76 16.09 12.79 2.03
N ILE A 77 16.54 13.99 1.65
CA ILE A 77 15.63 15.15 1.41
C ILE A 77 14.66 14.83 0.27
N ILE A 78 15.16 14.27 -0.84
CA ILE A 78 14.32 13.87 -1.97
C ILE A 78 13.32 12.78 -1.54
N VAL A 79 13.75 11.82 -0.73
CA VAL A 79 12.85 10.81 -0.16
C VAL A 79 11.76 11.47 0.69
N GLY A 80 12.10 12.45 1.52
CA GLY A 80 11.14 13.21 2.33
C GLY A 80 10.09 13.94 1.46
N ILE A 81 10.54 14.62 0.42
CA ILE A 81 9.64 15.29 -0.55
C ILE A 81 8.71 14.27 -1.22
N ASN A 82 9.25 13.14 -1.67
CA ASN A 82 8.46 12.07 -2.30
C ASN A 82 7.43 11.46 -1.33
N ILE A 83 7.73 11.38 -0.04
CA ILE A 83 6.77 10.93 0.97
C ILE A 83 5.61 11.92 1.09
N ILE A 84 5.88 13.22 1.11
CA ILE A 84 4.85 14.26 1.19
C ILE A 84 3.96 14.23 -0.07
N ILE A 85 4.57 14.23 -1.25
CA ILE A 85 3.83 14.14 -2.52
C ILE A 85 3.03 12.84 -2.58
N GLY A 86 3.64 11.72 -2.18
CA GLY A 86 3.00 10.42 -2.10
C GLY A 86 1.79 10.41 -1.18
N PHE A 87 1.90 11.05 -0.01
CA PHE A 87 0.81 11.15 0.95
C PHE A 87 -0.42 11.86 0.35
N PHE A 88 -0.24 13.03 -0.23
CA PHE A 88 -1.35 13.75 -0.87
C PHE A 88 -1.92 12.99 -2.08
N SER A 89 -1.05 12.35 -2.85
CA SER A 89 -1.47 11.52 -3.99
C SER A 89 -2.33 10.32 -3.54
N VAL A 90 -1.96 9.68 -2.43
CA VAL A 90 -2.74 8.59 -1.80
C VAL A 90 -4.04 9.13 -1.24
N LEU A 91 -4.03 10.26 -0.54
CA LEU A 91 -5.22 10.90 0.02
C LEU A 91 -6.25 11.21 -1.07
N ILE A 92 -5.82 11.81 -2.18
CA ILE A 92 -6.69 12.07 -3.34
C ILE A 92 -7.28 10.76 -3.87
N PHE A 93 -6.47 9.71 -4.00
CA PHE A 93 -6.94 8.41 -4.47
C PHE A 93 -7.98 7.79 -3.52
N PHE A 94 -7.80 7.92 -2.20
CA PHE A 94 -8.79 7.51 -1.21
C PHE A 94 -10.12 8.27 -1.36
N ILE A 95 -10.07 9.59 -1.57
CA ILE A 95 -11.27 10.42 -1.80
C ILE A 95 -12.01 9.97 -3.07
N GLN A 96 -11.27 9.61 -4.12
CA GLN A 96 -11.84 9.14 -5.40
C GLN A 96 -12.45 7.74 -5.30
N GLN A 97 -11.73 6.80 -4.67
CA GLN A 97 -12.14 5.39 -4.60
C GLN A 97 -13.09 5.10 -3.42
N LYS A 98 -13.10 5.94 -2.39
CA LYS A 98 -13.95 5.81 -1.17
C LYS A 98 -13.91 4.39 -0.60
N PRO A 99 -12.73 3.85 -0.24
CA PRO A 99 -12.64 2.50 0.27
C PRO A 99 -13.35 2.36 1.62
N ASN A 100 -14.04 1.24 1.81
CA ASN A 100 -14.66 0.86 3.07
C ASN A 100 -13.71 0.02 3.93
N LEU A 101 -12.72 -0.62 3.30
CA LEU A 101 -11.73 -1.48 3.93
C LEU A 101 -10.41 -1.38 3.16
N VAL A 102 -9.31 -1.41 3.88
CA VAL A 102 -7.97 -1.55 3.30
C VAL A 102 -7.40 -2.91 3.67
N ILE A 103 -6.88 -3.66 2.69
CA ILE A 103 -6.17 -4.93 2.93
C ILE A 103 -4.71 -4.75 2.50
N SER A 104 -3.79 -5.05 3.40
CA SER A 104 -2.36 -4.91 3.18
C SER A 104 -1.63 -6.23 3.43
N THR A 105 -0.71 -6.57 2.55
CA THR A 105 0.27 -7.65 2.73
C THR A 105 1.64 -7.13 3.16
N GLY A 106 1.75 -5.83 3.47
CA GLY A 106 3.00 -5.22 3.90
C GLY A 106 3.87 -4.72 2.76
N GLY A 107 5.15 -4.55 3.07
CA GLY A 107 6.10 -3.88 2.20
C GLY A 107 6.09 -2.36 2.38
N TYR A 108 7.13 -1.69 1.89
CA TYR A 108 7.28 -0.24 2.05
C TYR A 108 6.19 0.57 1.33
N SER A 109 5.62 0.02 0.26
CA SER A 109 4.54 0.65 -0.52
C SER A 109 3.21 0.75 0.22
N SER A 110 2.99 -0.08 1.26
CA SER A 110 1.78 -0.06 2.06
C SER A 110 1.80 0.98 3.19
N PHE A 111 2.96 1.54 3.53
CA PHE A 111 3.08 2.48 4.65
C PHE A 111 2.17 3.70 4.51
N LEU A 112 2.25 4.43 3.40
CA LEU A 112 1.43 5.62 3.18
C LEU A 112 -0.07 5.32 3.09
N PRO A 113 -0.54 4.30 2.33
CA PRO A 113 -1.95 3.92 2.33
C PRO A 113 -2.51 3.61 3.72
N LEU A 114 -1.77 2.90 4.54
CA LEU A 114 -2.21 2.55 5.90
C LEU A 114 -2.23 3.76 6.83
N GLN A 115 -1.28 4.71 6.70
CA GLN A 115 -1.34 5.98 7.44
C GLN A 115 -2.56 6.81 7.04
N VAL A 116 -2.87 6.91 5.75
CA VAL A 116 -4.07 7.61 5.27
C VAL A 116 -5.34 6.91 5.76
N ALA A 117 -5.42 5.58 5.69
CA ALA A 117 -6.55 4.83 6.24
C ALA A 117 -6.76 5.12 7.73
N ARG A 118 -5.68 5.15 8.52
CA ARG A 118 -5.71 5.47 9.94
C ARG A 118 -6.23 6.88 10.20
N ILE A 119 -5.72 7.89 9.46
CA ILE A 119 -6.17 9.29 9.60
C ILE A 119 -7.65 9.44 9.25
N LEU A 120 -8.10 8.77 8.19
CA LEU A 120 -9.49 8.77 7.74
C LEU A 120 -10.40 7.82 8.55
N LYS A 121 -9.84 7.10 9.54
CA LYS A 121 -10.56 6.10 10.36
C LYS A 121 -11.21 4.99 9.53
N ILE A 122 -10.58 4.62 8.42
CA ILE A 122 -11.00 3.51 7.58
C ILE A 122 -10.38 2.23 8.15
N PRO A 123 -11.17 1.18 8.41
CA PRO A 123 -10.65 -0.08 8.93
C PRO A 123 -9.65 -0.70 7.96
N TYR A 124 -8.63 -1.36 8.50
CA TYR A 124 -7.64 -2.06 7.69
C TYR A 124 -7.24 -3.41 8.29
N VAL A 125 -6.88 -4.33 7.42
CA VAL A 125 -6.38 -5.66 7.75
C VAL A 125 -4.93 -5.76 7.30
N LEU A 126 -4.07 -6.24 8.20
CA LEU A 126 -2.67 -6.53 7.91
C LEU A 126 -2.50 -8.05 7.79
N HIS A 127 -2.08 -8.49 6.62
CA HIS A 127 -1.67 -9.87 6.39
C HIS A 127 -0.14 -9.95 6.38
N GLU A 128 0.42 -10.80 7.24
CA GLU A 128 1.85 -11.07 7.29
C GLU A 128 2.11 -12.51 6.86
N GLN A 129 2.84 -12.66 5.78
CA GLN A 129 3.19 -13.97 5.21
C GLN A 129 4.56 -14.49 5.69
N ASN A 130 5.33 -13.67 6.39
CA ASN A 130 6.65 -14.04 6.91
C ASN A 130 6.57 -14.40 8.39
N SER A 131 7.48 -15.26 8.86
CA SER A 131 7.61 -15.60 10.28
C SER A 131 7.96 -14.41 11.16
N TYR A 132 8.58 -13.37 10.59
CA TYR A 132 8.88 -12.10 11.25
C TYR A 132 8.20 -10.96 10.51
N PRO A 133 7.36 -10.16 11.18
CA PRO A 133 6.66 -9.06 10.54
C PRO A 133 7.65 -7.99 10.08
N GLY A 134 7.42 -7.48 8.87
CA GLY A 134 8.15 -6.35 8.32
C GLY A 134 7.96 -5.08 9.16
N ILE A 135 8.85 -4.09 8.99
CA ILE A 135 8.85 -2.83 9.77
C ILE A 135 7.50 -2.12 9.67
N THR A 136 6.91 -2.04 8.50
CA THR A 136 5.59 -1.43 8.28
C THR A 136 4.52 -2.12 9.13
N ASN A 137 4.46 -3.44 9.08
CA ASN A 137 3.48 -4.20 9.85
C ASN A 137 3.71 -4.07 11.37
N LYS A 138 4.98 -4.03 11.83
CA LYS A 138 5.31 -3.80 13.24
C LYS A 138 4.83 -2.44 13.74
N ILE A 139 5.07 -1.36 12.98
CA ILE A 139 4.68 -0.01 13.36
C ILE A 139 3.16 0.14 13.41
N LEU A 140 2.45 -0.52 12.51
CA LEU A 140 1.01 -0.34 12.35
C LEU A 140 0.18 -1.34 13.14
N SER A 141 0.71 -2.52 13.47
CA SER A 141 0.02 -3.52 14.30
C SER A 141 -0.15 -3.09 15.75
N SER A 142 0.74 -2.23 16.29
CA SER A 142 0.62 -1.70 17.65
C SER A 142 -0.61 -0.83 17.87
N ASN A 143 -1.34 -0.48 16.82
CA ASN A 143 -2.54 0.37 16.87
C ASN A 143 -3.78 -0.32 16.27
N VAL A 144 -3.72 -1.64 16.07
CA VAL A 144 -4.89 -2.45 15.69
C VAL A 144 -5.56 -2.90 16.99
N SER A 145 -6.78 -2.46 17.20
CA SER A 145 -7.67 -2.91 18.29
C SER A 145 -8.41 -4.16 17.88
#